data_7f23faa0e5759202d78a76b76504b5a6
#
_entry.id   7f23faa0e5759202d78a76b76504b5a6
#
_cell.length_a   1.000
_cell.length_b   1.000
_cell.length_c   1.000
_cell.angle_alpha   90.00
_cell.angle_beta   90.00
_cell.angle_gamma   90.00
#
_symmetry.space_group_name_H-M   'P 1'
#
loop_
_entity.id
_entity.type
_entity.pdbx_description
1 polymer ?
#
loop_
_entity_poly.entity_id
_entity_poly.type
_entity_poly.pdbx_seq_one_letter_code
_entity_poly.pdbx_strand_id
1 'polypeptide(L)'
;MTYLNDSALPSVTDDMLTAALQQTRPYTLVILKAGANFSPPGADRDPEVAKIIWEHGKRNYALRTAGLLRIVCPVADGSGVAGVGIFDANAEEVERIMSEDPAVKAGVLACEIHPTRTFPGDAL
;
A
#
# COMPACT_ATOMS: atom_id res chain seq x y z
N MET A 1 -14.78 16.18 10.41
CA MET A 1 -15.36 15.00 9.73
C MET A 1 -16.85 14.96 9.99
N THR A 2 -17.64 14.76 8.95
CA THR A 2 -19.09 14.68 9.06
C THR A 2 -19.50 13.22 9.27
N TYR A 3 -20.30 12.99 10.32
CA TYR A 3 -20.84 11.67 10.58
C TYR A 3 -22.14 11.48 9.81
N LEU A 4 -22.20 10.39 9.02
CA LEU A 4 -23.44 9.95 8.36
C LEU A 4 -23.94 8.68 9.03
N ASN A 5 -25.23 8.63 9.35
CA ASN A 5 -25.86 7.36 9.74
C ASN A 5 -26.44 6.67 8.49
N ASP A 6 -26.81 5.41 8.62
CA ASP A 6 -27.27 4.62 7.47
C ASP A 6 -28.50 5.22 6.77
N SER A 7 -29.38 5.91 7.53
CA SER A 7 -30.56 6.52 6.94
C SER A 7 -30.23 7.73 6.04
N ALA A 8 -29.03 8.31 6.20
CA ALA A 8 -28.55 9.43 5.39
C ALA A 8 -27.75 9.00 4.17
N LEU A 9 -27.45 7.70 4.01
CA LEU A 9 -26.74 7.19 2.84
C LEU A 9 -27.66 7.21 1.61
N PRO A 10 -27.09 7.45 0.42
CA PRO A 10 -27.85 7.31 -0.82
C PRO A 10 -28.38 5.88 -0.98
N SER A 11 -29.56 5.75 -1.58
CA SER A 11 -30.12 4.44 -1.91
C SER A 11 -29.46 3.87 -3.15
N VAL A 12 -29.07 2.60 -3.08
CA VAL A 12 -28.46 1.88 -4.20
C VAL A 12 -29.26 0.63 -4.49
N THR A 13 -29.65 0.43 -5.75
CA THR A 13 -30.36 -0.77 -6.19
C THR A 13 -29.34 -1.86 -6.58
N ASP A 14 -29.79 -3.10 -6.64
CA ASP A 14 -28.99 -4.22 -7.11
C ASP A 14 -28.46 -3.97 -8.54
N ASP A 15 -29.32 -3.44 -9.42
CA ASP A 15 -28.95 -3.14 -10.80
C ASP A 15 -27.87 -2.06 -10.89
N MET A 16 -27.93 -1.04 -10.05
CA MET A 16 -26.91 0.01 -9.98
C MET A 16 -25.56 -0.58 -9.60
N LEU A 17 -25.53 -1.41 -8.57
CA LEU A 17 -24.28 -2.03 -8.13
C LEU A 17 -23.72 -3.01 -9.17
N THR A 18 -24.59 -3.84 -9.74
CA THR A 18 -24.21 -4.79 -10.79
C THR A 18 -23.56 -4.09 -11.98
N ALA A 19 -24.15 -2.98 -12.43
CA ALA A 19 -23.58 -2.19 -13.52
C ALA A 19 -22.22 -1.57 -13.15
N ALA A 20 -22.12 -1.04 -11.94
CA ALA A 20 -20.88 -0.43 -11.45
C ALA A 20 -19.75 -1.44 -11.34
N LEU A 21 -20.03 -2.68 -10.93
CA LEU A 21 -19.02 -3.74 -10.81
C LEU A 21 -18.37 -4.11 -12.15
N GLN A 22 -18.94 -3.72 -13.29
CA GLN A 22 -18.33 -3.89 -14.60
C GLN A 22 -17.16 -2.92 -14.83
N GLN A 23 -17.01 -1.89 -13.99
CA GLN A 23 -16.03 -0.83 -14.14
C GLN A 23 -14.81 -0.99 -13.22
N THR A 24 -14.65 -2.15 -12.60
CA THR A 24 -13.49 -2.40 -11.73
C THR A 24 -12.22 -2.64 -12.55
N ARG A 25 -11.08 -2.26 -11.99
CA ARG A 25 -9.75 -2.45 -12.60
C ARG A 25 -8.87 -3.28 -11.69
N PRO A 26 -8.00 -4.15 -12.25
CA PRO A 26 -7.06 -4.93 -11.45
C PRO A 26 -5.90 -4.06 -10.96
N TYR A 27 -5.49 -4.29 -9.73
CA TYR A 27 -4.32 -3.70 -9.09
C TYR A 27 -3.66 -4.76 -8.21
N THR A 28 -2.55 -4.40 -7.59
CA THR A 28 -1.88 -5.27 -6.61
C THR A 28 -1.69 -4.50 -5.31
N LEU A 29 -2.17 -5.08 -4.21
CA LEU A 29 -2.02 -4.55 -2.86
C LEU A 29 -0.73 -5.09 -2.25
N VAL A 30 0.08 -4.21 -1.69
CA VAL A 30 1.24 -4.57 -0.87
C VAL A 30 0.97 -4.13 0.56
N ILE A 31 1.13 -5.04 1.50
CA ILE A 31 1.13 -4.74 2.92
C ILE A 31 2.56 -4.90 3.42
N LEU A 32 3.17 -3.80 3.88
CA LEU A 32 4.49 -3.81 4.46
C LEU A 32 4.38 -4.03 5.96
N LYS A 33 5.15 -4.97 6.46
CA LYS A 33 5.21 -5.32 7.87
C LYS A 33 6.61 -5.12 8.41
N ALA A 34 6.72 -4.96 9.72
CA ALA A 34 8.00 -4.96 10.39
C ALA A 34 8.71 -6.30 10.14
N GLY A 35 9.91 -6.25 9.60
CA GLY A 35 10.77 -7.42 9.41
C GLY A 35 11.58 -7.74 10.65
N ALA A 36 12.42 -8.78 10.56
CA ALA A 36 13.24 -9.22 11.69
C ALA A 36 14.21 -8.15 12.21
N ASN A 37 14.62 -7.24 11.30
CA ASN A 37 15.60 -6.18 11.62
C ASN A 37 14.94 -4.80 11.76
N PHE A 38 13.64 -4.77 11.97
CA PHE A 38 12.89 -3.52 12.11
C PHE A 38 13.29 -2.79 13.41
N SER A 39 13.42 -1.47 13.31
CA SER A 39 13.60 -0.57 14.44
C SER A 39 12.50 0.47 14.40
N PRO A 40 11.71 0.65 15.50
CA PRO A 40 10.58 1.58 15.49
C PRO A 40 11.00 3.02 15.20
N PRO A 41 10.13 3.83 14.59
CA PRO A 41 10.40 5.24 14.38
C PRO A 41 10.52 5.98 15.72
N GLY A 42 11.36 7.02 15.73
CA GLY A 42 11.60 7.85 16.91
C GLY A 42 13.07 8.20 17.06
N ALA A 43 13.38 8.94 18.14
CA ALA A 43 14.73 9.41 18.41
C ALA A 43 15.75 8.27 18.62
N ASP A 44 15.28 7.12 19.10
CA ASP A 44 16.11 5.95 19.38
C ASP A 44 16.21 4.97 18.22
N ARG A 45 15.69 5.33 17.05
CA ARG A 45 15.77 4.45 15.89
C ARG A 45 17.22 4.21 15.53
N ASP A 46 17.58 2.96 15.27
CA ASP A 46 18.90 2.59 14.75
C ASP A 46 19.22 3.46 13.51
N PRO A 47 20.37 4.19 13.51
CA PRO A 47 20.73 5.05 12.40
C PRO A 47 20.86 4.33 11.05
N GLU A 48 21.33 3.08 11.04
CA GLU A 48 21.41 2.29 9.82
C GLU A 48 20.01 1.97 9.27
N VAL A 49 19.08 1.63 10.15
CA VAL A 49 17.69 1.39 9.76
C VAL A 49 17.05 2.67 9.24
N ALA A 50 17.30 3.80 9.88
CA ALA A 50 16.79 5.10 9.42
C ALA A 50 17.26 5.41 8.00
N LYS A 51 18.55 5.14 7.71
CA LYS A 51 19.12 5.33 6.36
C LYS A 51 18.46 4.41 5.34
N ILE A 52 18.27 3.14 5.69
CA ILE A 52 17.63 2.16 4.81
C ILE A 52 16.17 2.56 4.52
N ILE A 53 15.43 3.00 5.52
CA ILE A 53 14.05 3.49 5.36
C ILE A 53 14.01 4.74 4.47
N TRP A 54 14.99 5.63 4.60
CA TRP A 54 15.09 6.79 3.73
C TRP A 54 15.29 6.38 2.26
N GLU A 55 16.17 5.43 1.99
CA GLU A 55 16.39 4.91 0.63
C GLU A 55 15.14 4.21 0.10
N HIS A 56 14.44 3.45 0.95
CA HIS A 56 13.15 2.86 0.64
C HIS A 56 12.14 3.95 0.23
N GLY A 57 12.06 5.03 1.00
CA GLY A 57 11.17 6.15 0.70
C GLY A 57 11.46 6.81 -0.64
N LYS A 58 12.73 7.04 -0.94
CA LYS A 58 13.15 7.58 -2.23
C LYS A 58 12.77 6.67 -3.39
N ARG A 59 12.93 5.37 -3.20
CA ARG A 59 12.54 4.39 -4.22
C ARG A 59 11.03 4.37 -4.44
N ASN A 60 10.25 4.43 -3.35
CA ASN A 60 8.79 4.55 -3.46
C ASN A 60 8.37 5.78 -4.24
N TYR A 61 9.03 6.91 -4.01
CA TYR A 61 8.75 8.13 -4.76
C TYR A 61 9.09 7.96 -6.26
N ALA A 62 10.18 7.28 -6.57
CA ALA A 62 10.54 6.97 -7.95
C ALA A 62 9.50 6.06 -8.61
N LEU A 63 9.03 5.02 -7.92
CA LEU A 63 7.99 4.13 -8.41
C LEU A 63 6.67 4.87 -8.65
N ARG A 64 6.34 5.83 -7.78
CA ARG A 64 5.18 6.70 -7.95
C ARG A 64 5.34 7.57 -9.20
N THR A 65 6.50 8.19 -9.37
CA THR A 65 6.81 9.04 -10.53
C THR A 65 6.73 8.24 -11.84
N ALA A 66 7.13 6.96 -11.80
CA ALA A 66 7.02 6.05 -12.94
C ALA A 66 5.59 5.59 -13.23
N GLY A 67 4.63 5.90 -12.36
CA GLY A 67 3.23 5.52 -12.52
C GLY A 67 2.91 4.10 -12.05
N LEU A 68 3.86 3.40 -11.45
CA LEU A 68 3.65 2.03 -10.97
C LEU A 68 3.00 1.99 -9.59
N LEU A 69 3.50 2.79 -8.65
CA LEU A 69 2.95 2.90 -7.30
C LEU A 69 1.94 4.04 -7.26
N ARG A 70 0.66 3.68 -7.22
CA ARG A 70 -0.44 4.65 -7.37
C ARG A 70 -0.77 5.36 -6.07
N ILE A 71 -0.71 4.63 -4.98
CA ILE A 71 -0.91 5.19 -3.65
C ILE A 71 -0.01 4.44 -2.67
N VAL A 72 0.55 5.14 -1.71
CA VAL A 72 1.33 4.57 -0.63
C VAL A 72 1.01 5.31 0.66
N CYS A 73 0.73 4.55 1.71
CA CYS A 73 0.35 5.11 3.00
C CYS A 73 1.23 4.49 4.09
N PRO A 74 2.11 5.27 4.72
CA PRO A 74 2.82 4.80 5.90
C PRO A 74 1.85 4.58 7.06
N VAL A 75 2.12 3.57 7.87
CA VAL A 75 1.37 3.27 9.10
C VAL A 75 2.34 3.29 10.26
N ALA A 76 2.00 4.01 11.32
CA ALA A 76 2.86 4.16 12.50
C ALA A 76 2.00 4.12 13.77
N ASP A 77 1.30 3.02 13.98
CA ASP A 77 0.37 2.82 15.10
C ASP A 77 0.79 1.71 16.07
N GLY A 78 2.00 1.18 15.90
CA GLY A 78 2.51 0.09 16.75
C GLY A 78 1.92 -1.28 16.44
N SER A 79 1.13 -1.42 15.37
CA SER A 79 0.48 -2.69 15.01
C SER A 79 1.39 -3.71 14.36
N GLY A 80 2.61 -3.32 13.96
CA GLY A 80 3.49 -4.15 13.15
C GLY A 80 3.28 -3.96 11.65
N VAL A 81 2.22 -3.30 11.24
CA VAL A 81 2.05 -2.84 9.86
C VAL A 81 2.84 -1.55 9.69
N ALA A 82 3.71 -1.51 8.69
CA ALA A 82 4.55 -0.33 8.41
C ALA A 82 3.98 0.53 7.29
N GLY A 83 3.14 -0.03 6.44
CA GLY A 83 2.52 0.72 5.36
C GLY A 83 1.71 -0.16 4.42
N VAL A 84 1.00 0.49 3.53
CA VAL A 84 0.27 -0.17 2.44
C VAL A 84 0.56 0.55 1.14
N GLY A 85 0.56 -0.18 0.04
CA GLY A 85 0.73 0.38 -1.28
C GLY A 85 -0.19 -0.29 -2.29
N ILE A 86 -0.61 0.48 -3.28
CA ILE A 86 -1.39 -0.03 -4.41
C ILE A 86 -0.59 0.20 -5.68
N PHE A 87 -0.31 -0.88 -6.39
CA PHE A 87 0.45 -0.88 -7.63
C PHE A 87 -0.44 -1.11 -8.85
N ASP A 88 -0.20 -0.36 -9.90
CA ASP A 88 -0.75 -0.61 -11.23
C ASP A 88 0.21 -1.56 -11.98
N ALA A 89 0.29 -2.77 -11.49
CA ALA A 89 1.11 -3.85 -12.02
C ALA A 89 0.57 -5.17 -11.47
N ASN A 90 0.83 -6.27 -12.15
CA ASN A 90 0.38 -7.56 -11.66
C ASN A 90 1.22 -8.05 -10.48
N ALA A 91 0.74 -9.05 -9.75
CA ALA A 91 1.38 -9.53 -8.53
C ALA A 91 2.80 -10.05 -8.78
N GLU A 92 3.05 -10.69 -9.91
CA GLU A 92 4.38 -11.20 -10.27
C GLU A 92 5.38 -10.06 -10.47
N GLU A 93 4.98 -9.01 -11.17
CA GLU A 93 5.81 -7.82 -11.36
C GLU A 93 6.09 -7.12 -10.02
N VAL A 94 5.06 -6.98 -9.18
CA VAL A 94 5.20 -6.34 -7.88
C VAL A 94 6.12 -7.14 -6.97
N GLU A 95 6.07 -8.46 -7.03
CA GLU A 95 7.00 -9.30 -6.29
C GLU A 95 8.45 -9.01 -6.69
N ARG A 96 8.74 -8.90 -7.99
CA ARG A 96 10.06 -8.51 -8.47
C ARG A 96 10.45 -7.12 -8.02
N ILE A 97 9.53 -6.14 -8.12
CA ILE A 97 9.77 -4.76 -7.70
C ILE A 97 10.14 -4.72 -6.21
N MET A 98 9.37 -5.39 -5.38
CA MET A 98 9.59 -5.35 -3.92
C MET A 98 10.81 -6.15 -3.48
N SER A 99 11.20 -7.20 -4.22
CA SER A 99 12.42 -7.95 -3.93
C SER A 99 13.69 -7.11 -4.07
N GLU A 100 13.64 -6.02 -4.82
CA GLU A 100 14.75 -5.09 -5.01
C GLU A 100 14.73 -3.92 -4.03
N ASP A 101 13.70 -3.82 -3.20
CA ASP A 101 13.59 -2.74 -2.23
C ASP A 101 14.67 -2.86 -1.15
N PRO A 102 15.41 -1.77 -0.84
CA PRO A 102 16.51 -1.84 0.13
C PRO A 102 16.06 -2.26 1.54
N ALA A 103 14.86 -1.87 1.96
CA ALA A 103 14.35 -2.24 3.27
C ALA A 103 13.91 -3.71 3.33
N VAL A 104 13.38 -4.24 2.23
CA VAL A 104 13.02 -5.65 2.11
C VAL A 104 14.29 -6.51 2.05
N LYS A 105 15.27 -6.11 1.26
CA LYS A 105 16.56 -6.82 1.17
C LYS A 105 17.28 -6.91 2.52
N ALA A 106 17.20 -5.83 3.30
CA ALA A 106 17.88 -5.75 4.60
C ALA A 106 17.09 -6.43 5.74
N GLY A 107 15.90 -6.96 5.46
CA GLY A 107 15.07 -7.57 6.49
C GLY A 107 14.42 -6.56 7.44
N VAL A 108 14.47 -5.28 7.12
CA VAL A 108 13.82 -4.22 7.91
C VAL A 108 12.32 -4.26 7.70
N LEU A 109 11.88 -4.51 6.47
CA LEU A 109 10.47 -4.67 6.13
C LEU A 109 10.24 -6.03 5.47
N ALA A 110 9.04 -6.56 5.64
CA ALA A 110 8.55 -7.74 4.95
C ALA A 110 7.30 -7.38 4.16
N CYS A 111 7.07 -8.07 3.04
CA CYS A 111 5.94 -7.78 2.16
C CYS A 111 4.93 -8.89 2.16
N GLU A 112 3.64 -8.53 2.20
CA GLU A 112 2.55 -9.36 1.72
C GLU A 112 2.05 -8.75 0.41
N ILE A 113 1.82 -9.58 -0.59
CA ILE A 113 1.41 -9.15 -1.93
C ILE A 113 0.12 -9.86 -2.29
N HIS A 114 -0.90 -9.09 -2.65
CA HIS A 114 -2.22 -9.62 -2.96
C HIS A 114 -2.75 -9.00 -4.25
N PRO A 115 -3.16 -9.84 -5.23
CA PRO A 115 -3.96 -9.33 -6.33
C PRO A 115 -5.26 -8.74 -5.78
N THR A 116 -5.65 -7.59 -6.30
CA THR A 116 -6.87 -6.92 -5.89
C THR A 116 -7.51 -6.22 -7.08
N ARG A 117 -8.57 -5.53 -6.86
CA ARG A 117 -9.23 -4.68 -7.84
C ARG A 117 -9.80 -3.46 -7.16
N THR A 118 -10.07 -2.42 -7.95
CA THR A 118 -10.76 -1.25 -7.42
C THR A 118 -12.20 -1.59 -7.06
N PHE A 119 -12.75 -0.88 -6.08
CA PHE A 119 -14.18 -0.85 -5.85
C PHE A 119 -14.81 0.06 -6.92
N PRO A 120 -16.07 -0.17 -7.30
CA PRO A 120 -16.72 0.66 -8.33
C PRO A 120 -16.63 2.15 -8.07
N GLY A 121 -16.15 2.89 -9.06
CA GLY A 121 -15.97 4.32 -8.98
C GLY A 121 -14.58 4.78 -8.57
N ASP A 122 -13.73 3.90 -8.05
CA ASP A 122 -12.36 4.25 -7.70
C ASP A 122 -11.52 4.37 -8.97
N ALA A 123 -10.72 5.43 -9.03
CA ALA A 123 -9.79 5.69 -10.12
C ALA A 123 -8.42 6.07 -9.54
N LEU A 124 -7.41 5.26 -9.82
CA LEU A 124 -6.04 5.47 -9.36
C LEU A 124 -5.08 5.67 -10.52
#